data_b821e638d44b791a12cf3cdd7d8fd034
#
_entry.id   b821e638d44b791a12cf3cdd7d8fd034
#
_cell.length_a   1.000
_cell.length_b   1.000
_cell.length_c   1.000
_cell.angle_alpha   90.00
_cell.angle_beta   90.00
_cell.angle_gamma   90.00
#
_symmetry.space_group_name_H-M   'P 1'
#
loop_
_entity.id
_entity.type
_entity.pdbx_description
1 polymer ?
#
loop_
_entity_poly.entity_id
_entity_poly.type
_entity_poly.pdbx_seq_one_letter_code
_entity_poly.pdbx_strand_id
1 'polypeptide(L)'
;MKKERNLTNESYLQTVWRRFKRHRLGVVSLAVLAVIGLAALLAPVIAPHDPEAIAGPFGAPPSPDFWLGTDQIGRDMLSRLLYATRVSLMVGILATAISTAVGVVLGLLAGYFGGWLDMVIMRFTDMVMSFPYILLVLVAAAIFEPGLWSIILILGFVDWPGIARLVRGNVLSLRESNFVKSNLVAGMPLRHILFSEILPNTVAPILVYATSVMALSMLDEASLSFLGMGVQPPAASLGNMLN
;
A
#
# COMPACT_ATOMS: atom_id res chain seq x y z
N MET A 1 23.86 -12.21 43.38
CA MET A 1 24.20 -10.92 42.74
C MET A 1 23.67 -10.96 41.30
N LYS A 2 22.49 -10.36 41.01
CA LYS A 2 21.95 -10.19 39.68
C LYS A 2 22.73 -9.14 38.93
N LYS A 3 23.28 -9.51 37.78
CA LYS A 3 24.01 -8.65 36.86
C LYS A 3 23.05 -7.51 36.44
N GLU A 4 23.29 -6.31 36.95
CA GLU A 4 22.63 -5.09 36.47
C GLU A 4 22.93 -4.98 34.99
N ARG A 5 21.87 -5.18 34.16
CA ARG A 5 21.96 -4.91 32.73
C ARG A 5 22.14 -3.41 32.59
N ASN A 6 23.30 -3.00 32.15
CA ASN A 6 23.53 -1.65 31.64
C ASN A 6 22.38 -1.29 30.72
N LEU A 7 21.52 -0.38 31.15
CA LEU A 7 20.56 0.34 30.33
C LEU A 7 21.40 1.31 29.47
N THR A 8 22.12 0.76 28.51
CA THR A 8 22.71 1.55 27.44
C THR A 8 21.59 2.28 26.73
N ASN A 9 21.81 3.54 26.39
CA ASN A 9 20.93 4.41 25.60
C ASN A 9 20.67 3.80 24.22
N GLU A 10 19.91 2.69 24.17
CA GLU A 10 19.51 2.11 22.90
C GLU A 10 18.43 3.01 22.28
N SER A 11 18.71 3.48 21.09
CA SER A 11 17.72 4.20 20.29
C SER A 11 16.46 3.34 20.13
N TYR A 12 15.28 3.98 20.11
CA TYR A 12 13.99 3.33 19.86
C TYR A 12 14.05 2.40 18.64
N LEU A 13 14.66 2.84 17.54
CA LEU A 13 14.84 2.06 16.32
C LEU A 13 15.68 0.79 16.53
N GLN A 14 16.74 0.86 17.36
CA GLN A 14 17.57 -0.31 17.69
C GLN A 14 16.79 -1.35 18.48
N THR A 15 15.93 -0.91 19.41
CA THR A 15 15.08 -1.80 20.19
C THR A 15 14.03 -2.47 19.31
N VAL A 16 13.38 -1.72 18.40
CA VAL A 16 12.42 -2.25 17.44
C VAL A 16 13.08 -3.28 16.52
N TRP A 17 14.23 -2.95 15.94
CA TRP A 17 14.99 -3.84 15.06
C TRP A 17 15.44 -5.13 15.75
N ARG A 18 15.91 -5.02 17.00
CA ARG A 18 16.28 -6.19 17.80
C ARG A 18 15.09 -7.11 18.10
N ARG A 19 13.92 -6.55 18.41
CA ARG A 19 12.69 -7.31 18.61
C ARG A 19 12.23 -7.96 17.30
N PHE A 20 12.26 -7.24 16.18
CA PHE A 20 11.88 -7.74 14.87
C PHE A 20 12.75 -8.95 14.46
N LYS A 21 14.08 -8.87 14.61
CA LYS A 21 14.99 -10.00 14.29
C LYS A 21 14.69 -11.29 15.06
N ARG A 22 14.03 -11.21 16.20
CA ARG A 22 13.62 -12.38 16.99
C ARG A 22 12.34 -13.03 16.44
N HIS A 23 11.57 -12.31 15.62
CA HIS A 23 10.34 -12.79 15.02
C HIS A 23 10.66 -13.48 13.69
N ARG A 24 10.93 -14.79 13.72
CA ARG A 24 11.40 -15.57 12.56
C ARG A 24 10.51 -15.42 11.33
N LEU A 25 9.17 -15.54 11.49
CA LEU A 25 8.22 -15.37 10.39
C LEU A 25 8.31 -13.98 9.77
N GLY A 26 8.42 -12.92 10.57
CA GLY A 26 8.57 -11.56 10.06
C GLY A 26 9.85 -11.37 9.25
N VAL A 27 10.98 -11.96 9.70
CA VAL A 27 12.25 -11.89 8.97
C VAL A 27 12.15 -12.64 7.64
N VAL A 28 11.57 -13.85 7.64
CA VAL A 28 11.37 -14.64 6.40
C VAL A 28 10.46 -13.89 5.44
N SER A 29 9.31 -13.37 5.90
CA SER A 29 8.39 -12.60 5.05
C SER A 29 9.05 -11.37 4.46
N LEU A 30 9.83 -10.64 5.27
CA LEU A 30 10.58 -9.47 4.77
C LEU A 30 11.62 -9.89 3.72
N ALA A 31 12.33 -10.99 3.92
CA ALA A 31 13.32 -11.50 2.97
C ALA A 31 12.65 -11.87 1.63
N VAL A 32 11.51 -12.58 1.68
CA VAL A 32 10.75 -12.94 0.47
C VAL A 32 10.27 -11.68 -0.27
N LEU A 33 9.68 -10.74 0.46
CA LEU A 33 9.23 -9.47 -0.15
C LEU A 33 10.40 -8.66 -0.71
N ALA A 34 11.55 -8.67 -0.05
CA ALA A 34 12.75 -8.01 -0.55
C ALA A 34 13.26 -8.65 -1.85
N VAL A 35 13.25 -9.98 -1.94
CA VAL A 35 13.63 -10.70 -3.17
C VAL A 35 12.67 -10.37 -4.31
N ILE A 36 11.35 -10.44 -4.07
CA ILE A 36 10.33 -10.10 -5.07
C ILE A 36 10.47 -8.63 -5.50
N GLY A 37 10.62 -7.71 -4.55
CA GLY A 37 10.79 -6.30 -4.83
C GLY A 37 12.06 -5.97 -5.61
N LEU A 38 13.17 -6.62 -5.27
CA LEU A 38 14.43 -6.50 -6.00
C LEU A 38 14.31 -7.07 -7.42
N ALA A 39 13.69 -8.25 -7.58
CA ALA A 39 13.44 -8.83 -8.90
C ALA A 39 12.60 -7.91 -9.78
N ALA A 40 11.52 -7.34 -9.23
CA ALA A 40 10.67 -6.37 -9.93
C ALA A 40 11.41 -5.07 -10.27
N LEU A 41 12.23 -4.56 -9.36
CA LEU A 41 13.02 -3.34 -9.58
C LEU A 41 14.08 -3.55 -10.67
N LEU A 42 14.74 -4.70 -10.65
CA LEU A 42 15.79 -5.07 -11.58
C LEU A 42 15.23 -5.74 -12.86
N ALA A 43 13.91 -5.83 -13.03
CA ALA A 43 13.29 -6.42 -14.21
C ALA A 43 13.88 -5.92 -15.55
N PRO A 44 14.16 -4.60 -15.74
CA PRO A 44 14.76 -4.12 -16.99
C PRO A 44 16.18 -4.65 -17.27
N VAL A 45 16.86 -5.19 -16.26
CA VAL A 45 18.24 -5.70 -16.38
C VAL A 45 18.26 -7.22 -16.43
N ILE A 46 17.37 -7.89 -15.67
CA ILE A 46 17.37 -9.35 -15.53
C ILE A 46 16.39 -10.07 -16.45
N ALA A 47 15.43 -9.36 -17.05
CA ALA A 47 14.51 -9.96 -18.02
C ALA A 47 15.29 -10.39 -19.27
N PRO A 48 15.17 -11.67 -19.68
CA PRO A 48 15.92 -12.17 -20.84
C PRO A 48 15.48 -11.52 -22.16
N HIS A 49 14.18 -11.18 -22.25
CA HIS A 49 13.58 -10.64 -23.47
C HIS A 49 12.74 -9.39 -23.15
N ASP A 50 12.39 -8.64 -24.20
CA ASP A 50 11.39 -7.58 -24.07
C ASP A 50 10.02 -8.19 -23.75
N PRO A 51 9.33 -7.77 -22.66
CA PRO A 51 8.06 -8.36 -22.23
C PRO A 51 6.91 -8.15 -23.22
N GLU A 52 7.04 -7.21 -24.16
CA GLU A 52 6.01 -6.86 -25.14
C GLU A 52 6.29 -7.46 -26.52
N ALA A 53 7.55 -7.81 -26.82
CA ALA A 53 7.94 -8.36 -28.10
C ALA A 53 7.61 -9.85 -28.25
N ILE A 54 7.25 -10.25 -29.46
CA ILE A 54 7.14 -11.64 -29.86
C ILE A 54 8.57 -12.18 -30.02
N ALA A 55 9.02 -13.03 -29.09
CA ALA A 55 10.40 -13.49 -29.02
C ALA A 55 10.58 -14.95 -29.43
N GLY A 56 9.49 -15.73 -29.47
CA GLY A 56 9.56 -17.16 -29.73
C GLY A 56 8.30 -17.77 -30.33
N PRO A 57 8.25 -19.11 -30.43
CA PRO A 57 7.07 -19.83 -30.89
C PRO A 57 5.88 -19.60 -29.97
N PHE A 58 4.67 -19.70 -30.49
CA PHE A 58 3.43 -19.50 -29.76
C PHE A 58 3.17 -20.66 -28.80
N GLY A 59 2.94 -20.36 -27.52
CA GLY A 59 2.60 -21.35 -26.49
C GLY A 59 3.71 -22.41 -26.28
N ALA A 60 4.97 -22.06 -26.46
CA ALA A 60 6.05 -23.00 -26.29
C ALA A 60 6.27 -23.38 -24.81
N PRO A 61 6.58 -24.67 -24.51
CA PRO A 61 6.90 -25.09 -23.16
C PRO A 61 8.24 -24.51 -22.69
N PRO A 62 8.54 -24.59 -21.38
CA PRO A 62 9.82 -24.17 -20.83
C PRO A 62 11.01 -24.79 -21.55
N SER A 63 12.01 -23.94 -21.88
CA SER A 63 13.22 -24.29 -22.61
C SER A 63 14.42 -23.49 -22.11
N PRO A 64 15.67 -23.82 -22.51
CA PRO A 64 16.84 -23.02 -22.12
C PRO A 64 16.77 -21.55 -22.52
N ASP A 65 16.09 -21.22 -23.64
CA ASP A 65 15.91 -19.88 -24.15
C ASP A 65 14.70 -19.18 -23.49
N PHE A 66 13.66 -19.94 -23.10
CA PHE A 66 12.43 -19.45 -22.47
C PHE A 66 12.16 -20.24 -21.19
N TRP A 67 12.68 -19.78 -20.06
CA TRP A 67 12.66 -20.51 -18.78
C TRP A 67 11.26 -20.87 -18.27
N LEU A 68 10.27 -20.02 -18.52
CA LEU A 68 8.85 -20.28 -18.22
C LEU A 68 8.01 -20.52 -19.48
N GLY A 69 8.66 -20.71 -20.64
CA GLY A 69 7.98 -20.83 -21.92
C GLY A 69 7.50 -19.49 -22.45
N THR A 70 6.68 -19.56 -23.51
CA THR A 70 6.07 -18.40 -24.14
C THR A 70 4.56 -18.38 -23.99
N ASP A 71 3.94 -17.20 -24.07
CA ASP A 71 2.49 -17.07 -24.08
C ASP A 71 1.88 -17.46 -25.44
N GLN A 72 0.54 -17.35 -25.53
CA GLN A 72 -0.20 -17.74 -26.73
C GLN A 72 0.18 -16.95 -27.99
N ILE A 73 0.86 -15.82 -27.86
CA ILE A 73 1.33 -14.98 -28.99
C ILE A 73 2.86 -14.94 -29.09
N GLY A 74 3.59 -15.80 -28.34
CA GLY A 74 5.02 -15.96 -28.45
C GLY A 74 5.88 -14.99 -27.65
N ARG A 75 5.34 -14.32 -26.62
CA ARG A 75 6.11 -13.45 -25.70
C ARG A 75 6.69 -14.26 -24.54
N ASP A 76 7.86 -13.88 -24.05
CA ASP A 76 8.52 -14.58 -22.93
C ASP A 76 7.76 -14.40 -21.61
N MET A 77 7.32 -15.53 -21.04
CA MET A 77 6.53 -15.54 -19.81
C MET A 77 7.31 -15.06 -18.59
N LEU A 78 8.63 -15.33 -18.50
CA LEU A 78 9.45 -14.89 -17.37
C LEU A 78 9.61 -13.36 -17.38
N SER A 79 9.96 -12.78 -18.53
CA SER A 79 10.09 -11.34 -18.70
C SER A 79 8.77 -10.64 -18.36
N ARG A 80 7.65 -11.16 -18.85
CA ARG A 80 6.32 -10.63 -18.55
C ARG A 80 6.00 -10.70 -17.05
N LEU A 81 6.31 -11.81 -16.38
CA LEU A 81 6.07 -11.98 -14.95
C LEU A 81 6.86 -10.96 -14.11
N LEU A 82 8.13 -10.71 -14.46
CA LEU A 82 8.97 -9.72 -13.78
C LEU A 82 8.39 -8.30 -13.93
N TYR A 83 8.02 -7.92 -15.14
CA TYR A 83 7.42 -6.61 -15.40
C TYR A 83 6.00 -6.48 -14.80
N ALA A 84 5.19 -7.53 -14.87
CA ALA A 84 3.87 -7.57 -14.23
C ALA A 84 3.98 -7.37 -12.72
N THR A 85 4.93 -8.04 -12.07
CA THR A 85 5.19 -7.88 -10.63
C THR A 85 5.58 -6.42 -10.30
N ARG A 86 6.40 -5.79 -11.14
CA ARG A 86 6.77 -4.37 -10.98
C ARG A 86 5.55 -3.45 -11.08
N VAL A 87 4.66 -3.69 -12.03
CA VAL A 87 3.41 -2.93 -12.20
C VAL A 87 2.52 -3.07 -10.97
N SER A 88 2.24 -4.30 -10.51
CA SER A 88 1.38 -4.53 -9.35
C SER A 88 1.98 -3.95 -8.05
N LEU A 89 3.30 -4.04 -7.84
CA LEU A 89 3.97 -3.39 -6.71
C LEU A 89 3.85 -1.86 -6.79
N MET A 90 3.99 -1.27 -7.98
CA MET A 90 3.85 0.17 -8.17
C MET A 90 2.43 0.64 -7.85
N VAL A 91 1.41 -0.09 -8.32
CA VAL A 91 0.00 0.20 -7.97
C VAL A 91 -0.21 0.09 -6.47
N GLY A 92 0.20 -1.03 -5.85
CA GLY A 92 0.03 -1.23 -4.41
C GLY A 92 0.67 -0.13 -3.58
N ILE A 93 1.91 0.27 -3.89
CA ILE A 93 2.62 1.32 -3.16
C ILE A 93 1.97 2.69 -3.37
N LEU A 94 1.73 3.10 -4.62
CA LEU A 94 1.25 4.44 -4.93
C LEU A 94 -0.20 4.64 -4.52
N ALA A 95 -1.09 3.68 -4.78
CA ALA A 95 -2.48 3.75 -4.33
C ALA A 95 -2.57 3.82 -2.80
N THR A 96 -1.82 2.96 -2.09
CA THR A 96 -1.77 3.01 -0.62
C THR A 96 -1.16 4.30 -0.09
N ALA A 97 -0.15 4.86 -0.74
CA ALA A 97 0.41 6.14 -0.34
C ALA A 97 -0.61 7.28 -0.45
N ILE A 98 -1.38 7.33 -1.54
CA ILE A 98 -2.45 8.31 -1.75
C ILE A 98 -3.55 8.13 -0.70
N SER A 99 -4.09 6.90 -0.55
CA SER A 99 -5.17 6.62 0.40
C SER A 99 -4.74 6.90 1.85
N THR A 100 -3.48 6.57 2.19
CA THR A 100 -2.92 6.87 3.51
C THR A 100 -2.77 8.36 3.74
N ALA A 101 -2.25 9.11 2.77
CA ALA A 101 -2.11 10.56 2.89
C ALA A 101 -3.47 11.24 3.09
N VAL A 102 -4.46 10.90 2.27
CA VAL A 102 -5.83 11.45 2.37
C VAL A 102 -6.46 11.04 3.69
N GLY A 103 -6.42 9.75 4.03
CA GLY A 103 -7.01 9.21 5.25
C GLY A 103 -6.39 9.77 6.53
N VAL A 104 -5.07 9.94 6.58
CA VAL A 104 -4.37 10.55 7.72
C VAL A 104 -4.79 12.00 7.89
N VAL A 105 -4.81 12.79 6.83
CA VAL A 105 -5.21 14.21 6.92
C VAL A 105 -6.65 14.33 7.42
N LEU A 106 -7.59 13.63 6.80
CA LEU A 106 -9.00 13.70 7.17
C LEU A 106 -9.24 13.12 8.57
N GLY A 107 -8.57 12.02 8.93
CA GLY A 107 -8.66 11.42 10.26
C GLY A 107 -8.09 12.30 11.37
N LEU A 108 -6.95 12.98 11.12
CA LEU A 108 -6.37 13.94 12.05
C LEU A 108 -7.33 15.13 12.27
N LEU A 109 -7.87 15.69 11.18
CA LEU A 109 -8.80 16.83 11.25
C LEU A 109 -10.07 16.43 12.03
N ALA A 110 -10.70 15.32 11.67
CA ALA A 110 -11.92 14.85 12.34
C ALA A 110 -11.67 14.55 13.83
N GLY A 111 -10.62 13.79 14.14
CA GLY A 111 -10.32 13.36 15.51
C GLY A 111 -9.90 14.50 16.44
N TYR A 112 -9.11 15.44 15.93
CA TYR A 112 -8.60 16.54 16.77
C TYR A 112 -9.64 17.63 16.99
N PHE A 113 -10.24 18.17 15.93
CA PHE A 113 -11.19 19.29 16.05
C PHE A 113 -12.55 18.83 16.58
N GLY A 114 -13.01 17.64 16.19
CA GLY A 114 -14.31 17.15 16.63
C GLY A 114 -15.48 17.98 16.07
N GLY A 115 -16.62 17.95 16.78
CA GLY A 115 -17.79 18.78 16.48
C GLY A 115 -18.34 18.61 15.07
N TRP A 116 -18.69 19.72 14.41
CA TRP A 116 -19.27 19.69 13.07
C TRP A 116 -18.32 19.17 11.99
N LEU A 117 -17.00 19.45 12.12
CA LEU A 117 -15.99 19.01 11.16
C LEU A 117 -15.86 17.48 11.17
N ASP A 118 -15.82 16.91 12.37
CA ASP A 118 -15.85 15.45 12.55
C ASP A 118 -17.13 14.86 11.95
N MET A 119 -18.28 15.46 12.24
CA MET A 119 -19.56 15.02 11.71
C MET A 119 -19.56 15.00 10.18
N VAL A 120 -19.13 16.06 9.52
CA VAL A 120 -19.12 16.17 8.06
C VAL A 120 -18.18 15.14 7.44
N ILE A 121 -16.93 15.06 7.94
CA ILE A 121 -15.95 14.11 7.42
C ILE A 121 -16.43 12.66 7.60
N MET A 122 -16.96 12.32 8.78
CA MET A 122 -17.42 10.95 9.04
C MET A 122 -18.70 10.62 8.26
N ARG A 123 -19.62 11.56 8.05
CA ARG A 123 -20.78 11.32 7.17
C ARG A 123 -20.37 11.07 5.73
N PHE A 124 -19.39 11.81 5.23
CA PHE A 124 -18.84 11.53 3.90
C PHE A 124 -18.15 10.17 3.84
N THR A 125 -17.36 9.83 4.88
CA THR A 125 -16.75 8.50 5.03
C THR A 125 -17.81 7.40 5.04
N ASP A 126 -18.88 7.56 5.83
CA ASP A 126 -19.99 6.59 5.92
C ASP A 126 -20.72 6.46 4.59
N MET A 127 -20.92 7.57 3.86
CA MET A 127 -21.52 7.56 2.53
C MET A 127 -20.69 6.74 1.54
N VAL A 128 -19.38 6.96 1.46
CA VAL A 128 -18.48 6.19 0.59
C VAL A 128 -18.52 4.70 0.96
N MET A 129 -18.46 4.38 2.26
CA MET A 129 -18.46 2.99 2.74
C MET A 129 -19.84 2.30 2.67
N SER A 130 -20.92 3.05 2.38
CA SER A 130 -22.26 2.44 2.20
C SER A 130 -22.42 1.73 0.85
N PHE A 131 -21.56 2.06 -0.12
CA PHE A 131 -21.55 1.37 -1.41
C PHE A 131 -20.73 0.10 -1.33
N PRO A 132 -21.15 -0.99 -2.00
CA PRO A 132 -20.30 -2.16 -2.17
C PRO A 132 -19.00 -1.75 -2.87
N TYR A 133 -17.86 -2.00 -2.20
CA TYR A 133 -16.54 -1.53 -2.63
C TYR A 133 -16.24 -1.81 -4.11
N ILE A 134 -16.41 -3.08 -4.52
CA ILE A 134 -16.10 -3.48 -5.89
C ILE A 134 -16.95 -2.73 -6.93
N LEU A 135 -18.22 -2.43 -6.61
CA LEU A 135 -19.09 -1.68 -7.53
C LEU A 135 -18.62 -0.23 -7.66
N LEU A 136 -18.18 0.39 -6.55
CA LEU A 136 -17.64 1.74 -6.57
C LEU A 136 -16.39 1.83 -7.44
N VAL A 137 -15.47 0.86 -7.30
CA VAL A 137 -14.24 0.78 -8.09
C VAL A 137 -14.56 0.53 -9.57
N LEU A 138 -15.48 -0.39 -9.90
CA LEU A 138 -15.88 -0.68 -11.28
C LEU A 138 -16.54 0.53 -11.96
N VAL A 139 -17.43 1.24 -11.26
CA VAL A 139 -18.06 2.45 -11.79
C VAL A 139 -17.02 3.53 -12.02
N ALA A 140 -16.08 3.72 -11.09
CA ALA A 140 -14.97 4.66 -11.29
C ALA A 140 -14.12 4.26 -12.50
N ALA A 141 -13.74 2.98 -12.63
CA ALA A 141 -12.96 2.47 -13.76
C ALA A 141 -13.68 2.59 -15.11
N ALA A 142 -15.01 2.56 -15.12
CA ALA A 142 -15.80 2.75 -16.35
C ALA A 142 -15.86 4.22 -16.82
N ILE A 143 -15.62 5.18 -15.93
CA ILE A 143 -15.65 6.62 -16.25
C ILE A 143 -14.28 7.09 -16.78
N PHE A 144 -13.20 6.52 -16.27
CA PHE A 144 -11.84 6.89 -16.65
C PHE A 144 -11.32 5.98 -17.76
N GLU A 145 -10.42 6.49 -18.59
CA GLU A 145 -9.73 5.66 -19.58
C GLU A 145 -8.93 4.56 -18.89
N PRO A 146 -9.01 3.30 -19.36
CA PRO A 146 -8.26 2.20 -18.79
C PRO A 146 -6.74 2.45 -18.85
N GLY A 147 -6.04 2.23 -17.74
CA GLY A 147 -4.60 2.45 -17.68
C GLY A 147 -4.05 2.42 -16.25
N LEU A 148 -2.73 2.31 -16.17
CA LEU A 148 -2.01 2.19 -14.91
C LEU A 148 -2.30 3.36 -13.94
N TRP A 149 -2.23 4.60 -14.44
CA TRP A 149 -2.44 5.77 -13.60
C TRP A 149 -3.89 5.94 -13.14
N SER A 150 -4.84 5.59 -14.00
CA SER A 150 -6.27 5.59 -13.64
C SER A 150 -6.53 4.64 -12.47
N ILE A 151 -5.98 3.42 -12.51
CA ILE A 151 -6.12 2.46 -11.40
C ILE A 151 -5.50 2.99 -10.12
N ILE A 152 -4.28 3.52 -10.17
CA ILE A 152 -3.59 4.08 -9.01
C ILE A 152 -4.43 5.17 -8.35
N LEU A 153 -4.99 6.07 -9.15
CA LEU A 153 -5.82 7.15 -8.64
C LEU A 153 -7.16 6.64 -8.09
N ILE A 154 -7.84 5.76 -8.83
CA ILE A 154 -9.12 5.19 -8.40
C ILE A 154 -8.95 4.49 -7.04
N LEU A 155 -8.03 3.53 -6.93
CA LEU A 155 -7.80 2.81 -5.68
C LEU A 155 -7.32 3.76 -4.57
N GLY A 156 -6.42 4.68 -4.88
CA GLY A 156 -5.93 5.67 -3.91
C GLY A 156 -7.02 6.57 -3.34
N PHE A 157 -8.00 6.98 -4.17
CA PHE A 157 -9.11 7.83 -3.73
C PHE A 157 -10.34 7.06 -3.27
N VAL A 158 -10.38 5.74 -3.38
CA VAL A 158 -11.48 4.92 -2.84
C VAL A 158 -11.14 4.33 -1.48
N ASP A 159 -9.86 4.00 -1.20
CA ASP A 159 -9.44 3.27 0.01
C ASP A 159 -9.18 4.15 1.26
N TRP A 160 -9.23 5.47 1.15
CA TRP A 160 -8.95 6.38 2.29
C TRP A 160 -9.92 6.27 3.48
N PRO A 161 -11.21 5.88 3.34
CA PRO A 161 -12.20 5.94 4.43
C PRO A 161 -11.82 5.08 5.64
N GLY A 162 -11.29 3.87 5.39
CA GLY A 162 -10.84 2.97 6.47
C GLY A 162 -9.68 3.57 7.27
N ILE A 163 -8.72 4.18 6.57
CA ILE A 163 -7.56 4.85 7.19
C ILE A 163 -8.02 6.08 7.99
N ALA A 164 -8.91 6.89 7.43
CA ALA A 164 -9.44 8.07 8.13
C ALA A 164 -10.14 7.70 9.44
N ARG A 165 -10.95 6.64 9.43
CA ARG A 165 -11.64 6.14 10.63
C ARG A 165 -10.66 5.59 11.67
N LEU A 166 -9.64 4.85 11.24
CA LEU A 166 -8.57 4.35 12.10
C LEU A 166 -7.82 5.52 12.77
N VAL A 167 -7.36 6.47 11.98
CA VAL A 167 -6.60 7.64 12.46
C VAL A 167 -7.45 8.46 13.43
N ARG A 168 -8.71 8.76 13.06
CA ARG A 168 -9.65 9.47 13.93
C ARG A 168 -9.78 8.80 15.29
N GLY A 169 -9.95 7.48 15.33
CA GLY A 169 -10.08 6.73 16.59
C GLY A 169 -8.84 6.86 17.49
N ASN A 170 -7.65 6.74 16.91
CA ASN A 170 -6.40 6.93 17.63
C ASN A 170 -6.22 8.38 18.12
N VAL A 171 -6.55 9.36 17.29
CA VAL A 171 -6.44 10.79 17.62
C VAL A 171 -7.38 11.16 18.76
N LEU A 172 -8.62 10.67 18.77
CA LEU A 172 -9.57 10.89 19.87
C LEU A 172 -9.02 10.39 21.22
N SER A 173 -8.39 9.20 21.20
CA SER A 173 -7.77 8.63 22.41
C SER A 173 -6.55 9.46 22.86
N LEU A 174 -5.67 9.84 21.91
CA LEU A 174 -4.45 10.60 22.23
C LEU A 174 -4.74 12.03 22.68
N ARG A 175 -5.76 12.68 22.12
CA ARG A 175 -6.16 14.03 22.49
C ARG A 175 -6.50 14.16 23.98
N GLU A 176 -7.07 13.10 24.56
CA GLU A 176 -7.43 13.06 25.97
C GLU A 176 -6.24 12.70 26.89
N SER A 177 -5.10 12.33 26.35
CA SER A 177 -3.91 11.97 27.11
C SER A 177 -3.29 13.16 27.87
N ASN A 178 -2.65 12.85 29.00
CA ASN A 178 -2.06 13.88 29.86
C ASN A 178 -0.96 14.67 29.16
N PHE A 179 -0.13 14.05 28.30
CA PHE A 179 0.95 14.74 27.60
C PHE A 179 0.43 15.75 26.58
N VAL A 180 -0.64 15.44 25.85
CA VAL A 180 -1.29 16.39 24.93
C VAL A 180 -1.92 17.54 25.69
N LYS A 181 -2.63 17.25 26.80
CA LYS A 181 -3.22 18.28 27.65
C LYS A 181 -2.17 19.20 28.27
N SER A 182 -1.03 18.65 28.72
CA SER A 182 0.09 19.45 29.24
C SER A 182 0.67 20.38 28.19
N ASN A 183 0.84 19.91 26.94
CA ASN A 183 1.34 20.73 25.84
C ASN A 183 0.35 21.86 25.46
N LEU A 184 -0.95 21.60 25.54
CA LEU A 184 -1.99 22.61 25.36
C LEU A 184 -1.91 23.70 26.42
N VAL A 185 -1.79 23.33 27.69
CA VAL A 185 -1.65 24.27 28.82
C VAL A 185 -0.35 25.08 28.71
N ALA A 186 0.72 24.46 28.21
CA ALA A 186 2.00 25.15 27.93
C ALA A 186 1.95 26.10 26.72
N GLY A 187 0.82 26.21 26.04
CA GLY A 187 0.64 27.12 24.89
C GLY A 187 1.36 26.64 23.61
N MET A 188 1.65 25.36 23.49
CA MET A 188 2.28 24.80 22.29
C MET A 188 1.40 25.01 21.06
N PRO A 189 1.97 25.39 19.89
CA PRO A 189 1.21 25.61 18.69
C PRO A 189 0.58 24.29 18.18
N LEU A 190 -0.63 24.40 17.62
CA LEU A 190 -1.41 23.24 17.13
C LEU A 190 -0.62 22.31 16.20
N ARG A 191 0.15 22.89 15.27
CA ARG A 191 1.01 22.12 14.36
C ARG A 191 1.99 21.22 15.11
N HIS A 192 2.56 21.69 16.22
CA HIS A 192 3.47 20.90 17.04
C HIS A 192 2.72 19.73 17.69
N ILE A 193 1.55 19.98 18.26
CA ILE A 193 0.72 18.94 18.89
C ILE A 193 0.34 17.87 17.86
N LEU A 194 -0.12 18.26 16.67
CA LEU A 194 -0.55 17.30 15.65
C LEU A 194 0.60 16.49 15.06
N PHE A 195 1.70 17.14 14.64
CA PHE A 195 2.76 16.48 13.88
C PHE A 195 3.90 15.93 14.74
N SER A 196 4.14 16.48 15.93
CA SER A 196 5.21 16.02 16.80
C SER A 196 4.75 15.13 17.95
N GLU A 197 3.47 15.23 18.35
CA GLU A 197 2.94 14.47 19.49
C GLU A 197 1.92 13.41 19.04
N ILE A 198 0.91 13.77 18.28
CA ILE A 198 -0.18 12.86 17.94
C ILE A 198 0.22 11.95 16.79
N LEU A 199 0.66 12.51 15.65
CA LEU A 199 0.96 11.74 14.46
C LEU A 199 2.03 10.66 14.67
N PRO A 200 3.17 10.92 15.33
CA PRO A 200 4.17 9.88 15.58
C PRO A 200 3.65 8.71 16.42
N ASN A 201 2.73 8.99 17.35
CA ASN A 201 2.10 7.97 18.18
C ASN A 201 1.02 7.15 17.45
N THR A 202 0.55 7.63 16.28
CA THR A 202 -0.39 6.91 15.42
C THR A 202 0.26 6.18 14.25
N VAL A 203 1.56 6.39 13.99
CA VAL A 203 2.27 5.80 12.83
C VAL A 203 2.23 4.27 12.85
N ALA A 204 2.40 3.63 14.01
CA ALA A 204 2.42 2.16 14.08
C ALA A 204 1.10 1.52 13.62
N PRO A 205 -0.09 1.87 14.13
CA PRO A 205 -1.35 1.35 13.60
C PRO A 205 -1.61 1.76 12.14
N ILE A 206 -1.18 2.96 11.71
CA ILE A 206 -1.31 3.38 10.30
C ILE A 206 -0.49 2.45 9.40
N LEU A 207 0.77 2.17 9.72
CA LEU A 207 1.61 1.28 8.92
C LEU A 207 1.05 -0.13 8.82
N VAL A 208 0.54 -0.68 9.93
CA VAL A 208 -0.08 -2.01 9.92
C VAL A 208 -1.30 -2.04 9.00
N TYR A 209 -2.15 -1.03 9.07
CA TYR A 209 -3.34 -0.94 8.21
C TYR A 209 -2.95 -0.71 6.74
N ALA A 210 -2.02 0.20 6.48
CA ALA A 210 -1.53 0.51 5.14
C ALA A 210 -0.92 -0.71 4.43
N THR A 211 -0.18 -1.58 5.15
CA THR A 211 0.33 -2.83 4.53
C THR A 211 -0.79 -3.78 4.12
N SER A 212 -1.89 -3.82 4.85
CA SER A 212 -3.08 -4.59 4.46
C SER A 212 -3.79 -3.97 3.25
N VAL A 213 -3.94 -2.65 3.22
CA VAL A 213 -4.49 -1.93 2.06
C VAL A 213 -3.62 -2.17 0.83
N MET A 214 -2.29 -2.12 0.95
CA MET A 214 -1.37 -2.38 -0.17
C MET A 214 -1.60 -3.76 -0.79
N ALA A 215 -1.76 -4.80 0.04
CA ALA A 215 -2.05 -6.14 -0.46
C ALA A 215 -3.40 -6.22 -1.19
N LEU A 216 -4.43 -5.57 -0.65
CA LEU A 216 -5.76 -5.51 -1.27
C LEU A 216 -5.72 -4.71 -2.58
N SER A 217 -5.07 -3.55 -2.62
CA SER A 217 -4.94 -2.75 -3.85
C SER A 217 -4.24 -3.52 -4.98
N MET A 218 -3.26 -4.40 -4.66
CA MET A 218 -2.64 -5.26 -5.67
C MET A 218 -3.61 -6.33 -6.19
N LEU A 219 -4.46 -6.91 -5.33
CA LEU A 219 -5.50 -7.86 -5.75
C LEU A 219 -6.59 -7.18 -6.58
N ASP A 220 -6.97 -5.96 -6.21
CA ASP A 220 -7.96 -5.17 -6.94
C ASP A 220 -7.44 -4.76 -8.32
N GLU A 221 -6.16 -4.34 -8.41
CA GLU A 221 -5.50 -4.11 -9.71
C GLU A 221 -5.57 -5.35 -10.58
N ALA A 222 -5.17 -6.51 -10.05
CA ALA A 222 -5.18 -7.75 -10.81
C ALA A 222 -6.62 -8.12 -11.27
N SER A 223 -7.61 -7.92 -10.41
CA SER A 223 -9.02 -8.17 -10.75
C SER A 223 -9.54 -7.23 -11.85
N LEU A 224 -9.23 -5.93 -11.75
CA LEU A 224 -9.60 -4.94 -12.77
C LEU A 224 -8.90 -5.19 -14.10
N SER A 225 -7.61 -5.53 -14.07
CA SER A 225 -6.84 -5.86 -15.26
C SER A 225 -7.34 -7.14 -15.94
N PHE A 226 -7.71 -8.15 -15.14
CA PHE A 226 -8.36 -9.36 -15.65
C PHE A 226 -9.72 -9.06 -16.34
N LEU A 227 -10.51 -8.13 -15.79
CA LEU A 227 -11.78 -7.69 -16.37
C LEU A 227 -11.61 -6.72 -17.57
N GLY A 228 -10.37 -6.40 -17.97
CA GLY A 228 -10.10 -5.48 -19.06
C GLY A 228 -10.27 -3.99 -18.73
N MET A 229 -10.48 -3.65 -17.45
CA MET A 229 -10.62 -2.27 -16.97
C MET A 229 -9.32 -1.73 -16.36
N GLY A 230 -8.27 -2.56 -16.36
CA GLY A 230 -7.00 -2.27 -15.75
C GLY A 230 -5.92 -1.86 -16.73
N VAL A 231 -4.72 -2.39 -16.49
CA VAL A 231 -3.57 -2.21 -17.36
C VAL A 231 -3.83 -2.88 -18.70
N GLN A 232 -3.72 -2.09 -19.78
CA GLN A 232 -4.03 -2.55 -21.13
C GLN A 232 -2.81 -3.21 -21.81
N PRO A 233 -3.02 -4.28 -22.62
CA PRO A 233 -1.98 -4.75 -23.52
C PRO A 233 -1.42 -3.61 -24.40
N PRO A 234 -0.11 -3.67 -24.78
CA PRO A 234 0.81 -4.78 -24.62
C PRO A 234 1.45 -4.91 -23.23
N ALA A 235 1.31 -3.88 -22.36
CA ALA A 235 1.92 -3.90 -21.03
C ALA A 235 1.49 -5.10 -20.20
N ALA A 236 2.43 -5.70 -19.47
CA ALA A 236 2.16 -6.85 -18.62
C ALA A 236 1.66 -6.41 -17.23
N SER A 237 0.57 -7.03 -16.73
CA SER A 237 0.17 -7.02 -15.33
C SER A 237 -0.17 -8.44 -14.89
N LEU A 238 -0.15 -8.70 -13.57
CA LEU A 238 -0.49 -10.04 -13.07
C LEU A 238 -1.93 -10.43 -13.44
N GLY A 239 -2.85 -9.45 -13.49
CA GLY A 239 -4.24 -9.68 -13.87
C GLY A 239 -4.42 -10.00 -15.36
N ASN A 240 -3.79 -9.24 -16.25
CA ASN A 240 -3.95 -9.47 -17.68
C ASN A 240 -3.16 -10.70 -18.21
N MET A 241 -2.22 -11.24 -17.41
CA MET A 241 -1.56 -12.52 -17.71
C MET A 241 -2.44 -13.74 -17.39
N LEU A 242 -3.54 -13.56 -16.65
CA LEU A 242 -4.49 -14.62 -16.33
C LEU A 242 -5.63 -14.74 -17.37
N ASN A 243 -5.74 -13.77 -18.27
CA ASN A 243 -6.74 -13.71 -19.33
C ASN A 243 -6.08 -14.07 -20.68
#